data_a7a4e9f6ca3d44ddff0283f71132ecca
#
_entry.id   a7a4e9f6ca3d44ddff0283f71132ecca
#
_cell.length_a   1.000
_cell.length_b   1.000
_cell.length_c   1.000
_cell.angle_alpha   90.00
_cell.angle_beta   90.00
_cell.angle_gamma   90.00
#
_symmetry.space_group_name_H-M   'P 1'
#
loop_
_entity.id
_entity.type
_entity.pdbx_description
1 polymer ?
#
loop_
_entity_poly.entity_id
_entity_poly.type
_entity_poly.pdbx_seq_one_letter_code
_entity_poly.pdbx_strand_id
1 'polypeptide(L)'
;MHRIRDCGEAEHLPNIQAAFYNFSHGKHKRMMIQEYESNLQRNLQRVLQELTDEAWFPSPYRPKTVMERKRRELARAPIHDHVLEAAAILPYETTLYDYIAWQCPAVRPNMGQHALMRHLRNELYSCSQQEVAYNLSMD
;
A
#
# COMPACT_ATOMS: atom_id res chain seq x y z
N MET A 1 -11.92 12.00 -17.97
CA MET A 1 -12.39 11.15 -16.84
C MET A 1 -12.20 9.68 -17.24
N HIS A 2 -11.03 9.11 -16.94
CA HIS A 2 -10.79 7.69 -17.21
C HIS A 2 -11.62 6.86 -16.20
N ARG A 3 -12.61 6.14 -16.71
CA ARG A 3 -13.30 5.14 -15.91
C ARG A 3 -12.35 3.95 -15.74
N ILE A 4 -12.11 3.53 -14.50
CA ILE A 4 -11.55 2.22 -14.20
C ILE A 4 -12.54 1.20 -14.77
N ARG A 5 -12.20 0.62 -15.93
CA ARG A 5 -13.17 -0.19 -16.67
C ARG A 5 -12.89 -1.68 -16.66
N ASP A 6 -11.82 -2.14 -16.02
CA ASP A 6 -11.51 -3.57 -16.11
C ASP A 6 -11.01 -4.12 -14.77
N CYS A 7 -11.89 -4.77 -14.05
CA CYS A 7 -11.54 -5.57 -12.88
C CYS A 7 -10.75 -6.85 -13.27
N GLY A 8 -10.79 -7.22 -14.56
CA GLY A 8 -10.20 -8.47 -15.04
C GLY A 8 -8.68 -8.57 -14.89
N GLU A 9 -7.94 -7.46 -14.82
CA GLU A 9 -6.50 -7.49 -14.62
C GLU A 9 -6.09 -7.93 -13.19
N ALA A 10 -6.92 -7.67 -12.20
CA ALA A 10 -6.65 -8.09 -10.82
C ALA A 10 -6.69 -9.61 -10.66
N GLU A 11 -7.51 -10.29 -11.46
CA GLU A 11 -7.76 -11.73 -11.44
C GLU A 11 -6.72 -12.53 -12.24
N HIS A 12 -5.64 -11.91 -12.72
CA HIS A 12 -4.58 -12.61 -13.43
C HIS A 12 -3.50 -13.12 -12.49
N LEU A 13 -3.16 -14.41 -12.61
CA LEU A 13 -2.12 -15.03 -11.80
C LEU A 13 -0.79 -14.27 -11.82
N PRO A 14 -0.28 -13.74 -12.94
CA PRO A 14 0.92 -12.91 -12.95
C PRO A 14 0.83 -11.66 -12.07
N ASN A 15 -0.34 -11.01 -12.02
CA ASN A 15 -0.57 -9.85 -11.14
C ASN A 15 -0.51 -10.25 -9.66
N ILE A 16 -1.14 -11.37 -9.30
CA ILE A 16 -1.11 -11.90 -7.93
C ILE A 16 0.31 -12.29 -7.52
N GLN A 17 1.09 -12.90 -8.44
CA GLN A 17 2.50 -13.19 -8.22
C GLN A 17 3.30 -11.90 -7.98
N ALA A 18 3.12 -10.88 -8.81
CA ALA A 18 3.79 -9.60 -8.65
C ALA A 18 3.44 -8.94 -7.30
N ALA A 19 2.17 -8.98 -6.90
CA ALA A 19 1.70 -8.48 -5.60
C ALA A 19 2.40 -9.18 -4.43
N PHE A 20 2.53 -10.52 -4.49
CA PHE A 20 3.26 -11.27 -3.48
C PHE A 20 4.74 -10.90 -3.45
N TYR A 21 5.43 -10.84 -4.59
CA TYR A 21 6.84 -10.48 -4.65
C TYR A 21 7.10 -9.07 -4.14
N ASN A 22 6.26 -8.11 -4.48
CA ASN A 22 6.35 -6.75 -3.97
C ASN A 22 6.16 -6.73 -2.44
N PHE A 23 5.19 -7.47 -1.93
CA PHE A 23 4.93 -7.56 -0.50
C PHE A 23 6.08 -8.24 0.27
N SER A 24 6.64 -9.33 -0.28
CA SER A 24 7.69 -10.13 0.37
C SER A 24 9.08 -9.51 0.24
N HIS A 25 9.25 -8.51 -0.62
CA HIS A 25 10.54 -7.87 -0.88
C HIS A 25 11.21 -7.40 0.43
N GLY A 26 12.47 -7.83 0.63
CA GLY A 26 13.24 -7.54 1.83
C GLY A 26 12.76 -8.25 3.11
N LYS A 27 11.77 -9.16 3.02
CA LYS A 27 11.17 -9.84 4.18
C LYS A 27 11.32 -11.37 4.15
N HIS A 28 12.01 -11.96 3.18
CA HIS A 28 12.14 -13.42 2.99
C HIS A 28 12.72 -14.18 4.20
N LYS A 29 13.49 -13.51 5.06
CA LYS A 29 14.00 -14.10 6.31
C LYS A 29 12.95 -14.24 7.42
N ARG A 30 11.76 -13.70 7.23
CA ARG A 30 10.68 -13.81 8.24
C ARG A 30 10.01 -15.18 8.12
N MET A 31 9.95 -15.92 9.22
CA MET A 31 9.36 -17.26 9.27
C MET A 31 7.96 -17.33 8.64
N MET A 32 7.12 -16.34 8.87
CA MET A 32 5.78 -16.30 8.28
C MET A 32 5.79 -16.18 6.74
N ILE A 33 6.77 -15.48 6.16
CA ILE A 33 6.93 -15.39 4.71
C ILE A 33 7.39 -16.74 4.17
N GLN A 34 8.37 -17.38 4.81
CA GLN A 34 8.86 -18.70 4.41
C GLN A 34 7.76 -19.77 4.49
N GLU A 35 6.92 -19.71 5.53
CA GLU A 35 5.76 -20.60 5.65
C GLU A 35 4.75 -20.37 4.50
N TYR A 36 4.50 -19.14 4.12
CA TYR A 36 3.64 -18.81 2.97
C TYR A 36 4.27 -19.25 1.66
N GLU A 37 5.57 -19.06 1.49
CA GLU A 37 6.36 -19.48 0.32
C GLU A 37 6.40 -21.01 0.15
N SER A 38 6.40 -21.77 1.24
CA SER A 38 6.41 -23.25 1.18
C SER A 38 5.18 -23.83 0.46
N ASN A 39 4.08 -23.10 0.44
CA ASN A 39 2.85 -23.47 -0.26
C ASN A 39 2.41 -22.40 -1.27
N LEU A 40 3.37 -21.69 -1.86
CA LEU A 40 3.12 -20.47 -2.65
C LEU A 40 2.08 -20.70 -3.75
N GLN A 41 2.25 -21.72 -4.58
CA GLN A 41 1.34 -21.97 -5.70
C GLN A 41 -0.12 -22.16 -5.25
N ARG A 42 -0.32 -22.95 -4.19
CA ARG A 42 -1.65 -23.16 -3.61
C ARG A 42 -2.24 -21.86 -3.04
N ASN A 43 -1.42 -21.09 -2.35
CA ASN A 43 -1.83 -19.83 -1.75
C ASN A 43 -2.22 -18.80 -2.81
N LEU A 44 -1.45 -18.70 -3.91
CA LEU A 44 -1.76 -17.79 -5.02
C LEU A 44 -3.02 -18.21 -5.78
N GLN A 45 -3.23 -19.51 -5.98
CA GLN A 45 -4.45 -20.03 -6.59
C GLN A 45 -5.68 -19.73 -5.74
N ARG A 46 -5.55 -19.80 -4.41
CA ARG A 46 -6.63 -19.42 -3.50
C ARG A 46 -6.96 -17.93 -3.60
N VAL A 47 -5.96 -17.07 -3.66
CA VAL A 47 -6.18 -15.61 -3.89
C VAL A 47 -6.89 -15.38 -5.21
N LEU A 48 -6.47 -16.06 -6.28
CA LEU A 48 -7.12 -15.98 -7.59
C LEU A 48 -8.59 -16.34 -7.51
N GLN A 49 -8.92 -17.46 -6.87
CA GLN A 49 -10.27 -17.93 -6.70
C GLN A 49 -11.12 -16.94 -5.89
N GLU A 50 -10.61 -16.45 -4.77
CA GLU A 50 -11.31 -15.49 -3.92
C GLU A 50 -11.60 -14.16 -4.62
N LEU A 51 -10.69 -13.69 -5.52
CA LEU A 51 -10.92 -12.52 -6.36
C LEU A 51 -11.97 -12.78 -7.42
N THR A 52 -11.88 -13.93 -8.12
CA THR A 52 -12.81 -14.29 -9.21
C THR A 52 -14.23 -14.52 -8.68
N ASP A 53 -14.37 -15.14 -7.53
CA ASP A 53 -15.65 -15.46 -6.91
C ASP A 53 -16.25 -14.27 -6.14
N GLU A 54 -15.52 -13.15 -6.02
CA GLU A 54 -15.88 -11.99 -5.17
C GLU A 54 -16.23 -12.40 -3.72
N ALA A 55 -15.62 -13.48 -3.24
CA ALA A 55 -16.00 -14.16 -2.00
C ALA A 55 -15.05 -13.90 -0.83
N TRP A 56 -14.16 -12.91 -0.96
CA TRP A 56 -13.22 -12.59 0.09
C TRP A 56 -13.85 -11.85 1.27
N PHE A 57 -13.52 -12.30 2.47
CA PHE A 57 -13.80 -11.59 3.71
C PHE A 57 -12.50 -11.39 4.50
N PRO A 58 -12.27 -10.19 5.08
CA PRO A 58 -11.08 -9.92 5.88
C PRO A 58 -10.95 -10.92 7.03
N SER A 59 -9.77 -11.51 7.17
CA SER A 59 -9.47 -12.39 8.28
C SER A 59 -9.37 -11.60 9.60
N PRO A 60 -9.64 -12.21 10.75
CA PRO A 60 -9.46 -11.55 12.05
C PRO A 60 -8.03 -11.05 12.23
N TYR A 61 -7.87 -9.77 12.55
CA TYR A 61 -6.57 -9.17 12.82
C TYR A 61 -5.96 -9.75 14.10
N ARG A 62 -4.66 -9.98 14.06
CA ARG A 62 -3.90 -10.41 15.24
C ARG A 62 -3.31 -9.18 15.94
N PRO A 63 -3.65 -8.94 17.21
CA PRO A 63 -3.08 -7.82 17.95
C PRO A 63 -1.58 -8.05 18.17
N LYS A 64 -0.80 -7.00 18.01
CA LYS A 64 0.63 -6.98 18.29
C LYS A 64 0.99 -5.70 19.04
N THR A 65 1.54 -5.83 20.22
CA THR A 65 2.09 -4.68 20.93
C THR A 65 3.51 -4.39 20.44
N VAL A 66 3.75 -3.14 20.06
CA VAL A 66 5.07 -2.63 19.68
C VAL A 66 5.47 -1.53 20.66
N MET A 67 6.69 -1.62 21.17
CA MET A 67 7.31 -0.64 22.04
C MET A 67 8.28 0.21 21.22
N GLU A 68 7.82 1.40 20.86
CA GLU A 68 8.66 2.44 20.26
C GLU A 68 8.89 3.55 21.31
N ARG A 69 8.71 4.82 20.94
CA ARG A 69 8.72 5.93 21.91
C ARG A 69 7.54 5.86 22.89
N LYS A 70 6.44 5.26 22.46
CA LYS A 70 5.26 4.93 23.27
C LYS A 70 4.75 3.54 22.90
N ARG A 71 4.08 2.87 23.84
CA ARG A 71 3.40 1.60 23.59
C ARG A 71 2.30 1.83 22.54
N ARG A 72 2.30 1.00 21.49
CA ARG A 72 1.28 0.98 20.45
C ARG A 72 0.73 -0.43 20.29
N GLU A 73 -0.57 -0.53 20.16
CA GLU A 73 -1.23 -1.77 19.80
C GLU A 73 -1.56 -1.72 18.31
N LEU A 74 -0.98 -2.63 17.55
CA LEU A 74 -1.16 -2.74 16.11
C LEU A 74 -2.06 -3.92 15.80
N ALA A 75 -3.02 -3.74 14.91
CA ALA A 75 -3.77 -4.80 14.30
C ALA A 75 -2.99 -5.33 13.08
N ARG A 76 -2.65 -6.62 13.09
CA ARG A 76 -1.87 -7.23 12.02
C ARG A 76 -2.76 -8.14 11.18
N ALA A 77 -2.92 -7.82 9.91
CA ALA A 77 -3.56 -8.69 8.94
C ALA A 77 -2.67 -9.91 8.61
N PRO A 78 -3.24 -11.07 8.27
CA PRO A 78 -2.53 -12.20 7.70
C PRO A 78 -1.87 -11.85 6.37
N ILE A 79 -0.83 -12.62 5.99
CA ILE A 79 -0.12 -12.42 4.70
C ILE A 79 -1.07 -12.60 3.52
N HIS A 80 -1.98 -13.55 3.62
CA HIS A 80 -2.97 -13.83 2.58
C HIS A 80 -3.80 -12.58 2.23
N ASP A 81 -4.33 -11.90 3.24
CA ASP A 81 -5.13 -10.69 3.06
C ASP A 81 -4.30 -9.56 2.45
N HIS A 82 -3.04 -9.37 2.90
CA HIS A 82 -2.13 -8.39 2.29
C HIS A 82 -1.83 -8.66 0.82
N VAL A 83 -1.67 -9.93 0.43
CA VAL A 83 -1.42 -10.30 -0.97
C VAL A 83 -2.66 -10.05 -1.81
N LEU A 84 -3.84 -10.39 -1.28
CA LEU A 84 -5.12 -10.18 -1.98
C LEU A 84 -5.39 -8.67 -2.17
N GLU A 85 -5.29 -7.88 -1.10
CA GLU A 85 -5.44 -6.42 -1.17
C GLU A 85 -4.46 -5.79 -2.17
N ALA A 86 -3.18 -6.21 -2.13
CA ALA A 86 -2.17 -5.74 -3.07
C ALA A 86 -2.49 -6.14 -4.51
N ALA A 87 -2.95 -7.37 -4.75
CA ALA A 87 -3.34 -7.84 -6.08
C ALA A 87 -4.53 -7.07 -6.63
N ALA A 88 -5.52 -6.73 -5.79
CA ALA A 88 -6.68 -5.94 -6.18
C ALA A 88 -6.31 -4.50 -6.56
N ILE A 89 -5.31 -3.90 -5.92
CA ILE A 89 -4.94 -2.49 -6.13
C ILE A 89 -3.88 -2.33 -7.22
N LEU A 90 -2.95 -3.28 -7.36
CA LEU A 90 -1.75 -3.15 -8.22
C LEU A 90 -2.05 -2.74 -9.67
N PRO A 91 -3.07 -3.26 -10.37
CA PRO A 91 -3.38 -2.86 -11.73
C PRO A 91 -3.82 -1.40 -11.86
N TYR A 92 -4.36 -0.83 -10.78
CA TYR A 92 -4.91 0.52 -10.74
C TYR A 92 -3.96 1.54 -10.12
N GLU A 93 -2.80 1.10 -9.63
CA GLU A 93 -1.89 1.93 -8.85
C GLU A 93 -1.48 3.21 -9.60
N THR A 94 -1.12 3.11 -10.87
CA THR A 94 -0.78 4.27 -11.70
C THR A 94 -1.94 5.25 -11.83
N THR A 95 -3.14 4.73 -12.10
CA THR A 95 -4.36 5.55 -12.23
C THR A 95 -4.69 6.23 -10.90
N LEU A 96 -4.54 5.52 -9.77
CA LEU A 96 -4.76 6.10 -8.45
C LEU A 96 -3.78 7.24 -8.16
N TYR A 97 -2.51 7.10 -8.57
CA TYR A 97 -1.52 8.19 -8.43
C TYR A 97 -1.87 9.43 -9.23
N ASP A 98 -2.56 9.30 -10.36
CA ASP A 98 -3.01 10.45 -11.16
C ASP A 98 -4.13 11.23 -10.47
N TYR A 99 -4.92 10.58 -9.61
CA TYR A 99 -5.97 11.24 -8.82
C TYR A 99 -5.46 11.84 -7.50
N ILE A 100 -4.38 11.32 -6.95
CA ILE A 100 -3.82 11.81 -5.69
C ILE A 100 -3.03 13.09 -6.00
N ALA A 101 -3.32 14.16 -5.26
CA ALA A 101 -2.57 15.40 -5.37
C ALA A 101 -1.05 15.13 -5.24
N TRP A 102 -0.25 15.75 -6.09
CA TRP A 102 1.19 15.51 -6.12
C TRP A 102 1.88 15.91 -4.79
N GLN A 103 1.24 16.78 -4.01
CA GLN A 103 1.69 17.18 -2.68
C GLN A 103 1.50 16.08 -1.61
N CYS A 104 0.87 14.95 -1.94
CA CYS A 104 0.73 13.80 -1.06
C CYS A 104 1.88 12.81 -1.32
N PRO A 105 3.06 12.97 -0.71
CA PRO A 105 4.23 12.15 -1.01
C PRO A 105 4.21 10.79 -0.31
N ALA A 106 3.32 10.60 0.67
CA ALA A 106 3.35 9.43 1.57
C ALA A 106 3.15 8.09 0.84
N VAL A 107 2.45 8.09 -0.29
CA VAL A 107 2.10 6.88 -1.05
C VAL A 107 2.74 6.82 -2.44
N ARG A 108 3.48 7.84 -2.84
CA ARG A 108 4.09 7.90 -4.18
C ARG A 108 5.48 7.27 -4.21
N PRO A 109 5.81 6.43 -5.21
CA PRO A 109 7.16 5.94 -5.43
C PRO A 109 8.15 7.10 -5.55
N ASN A 110 9.33 6.93 -4.97
CA ASN A 110 10.43 7.92 -4.99
C ASN A 110 10.09 9.29 -4.38
N MET A 111 8.95 9.44 -3.75
CA MET A 111 8.56 10.60 -2.98
C MET A 111 8.48 10.24 -1.50
N GLY A 112 8.88 11.15 -0.65
CA GLY A 112 8.86 10.94 0.79
C GLY A 112 8.89 12.28 1.52
N GLN A 113 9.00 12.23 2.82
CA GLN A 113 9.01 13.41 3.68
C GLN A 113 10.03 14.49 3.22
N HIS A 114 11.20 14.07 2.74
CA HIS A 114 12.22 15.03 2.26
C HIS A 114 11.82 15.75 0.97
N ALA A 115 11.06 15.09 0.09
CA ALA A 115 10.55 15.73 -1.13
C ALA A 115 9.51 16.80 -0.77
N LEU A 116 8.60 16.47 0.15
CA LEU A 116 7.61 17.42 0.67
C LEU A 116 8.27 18.62 1.34
N MET A 117 9.26 18.39 2.19
CA MET A 117 9.98 19.44 2.89
C MET A 117 10.70 20.40 1.94
N ARG A 118 11.31 19.86 0.87
CA ARG A 118 11.91 20.70 -0.18
C ARG A 118 10.88 21.56 -0.90
N HIS A 119 9.73 20.97 -1.21
CA HIS A 119 8.65 21.70 -1.86
C HIS A 119 8.14 22.83 -0.95
N LEU A 120 7.77 22.52 0.30
CA LEU A 120 7.32 23.52 1.27
C LEU A 120 8.33 24.66 1.44
N ARG A 121 9.61 24.31 1.52
CA ARG A 121 10.66 25.34 1.60
C ARG A 121 10.65 26.26 0.39
N ASN A 122 10.54 25.71 -0.81
CA ASN A 122 10.54 26.52 -2.04
C ASN A 122 9.29 27.41 -2.11
N GLU A 123 8.12 26.90 -1.74
CA GLU A 123 6.90 27.69 -1.66
C GLU A 123 7.02 28.84 -0.66
N LEU A 124 7.53 28.56 0.54
CA LEU A 124 7.75 29.59 1.56
C LEU A 124 8.75 30.67 1.12
N TYR A 125 9.79 30.31 0.36
CA TYR A 125 10.72 31.29 -0.19
C TYR A 125 10.14 32.11 -1.35
N SER A 126 9.13 31.58 -2.06
CA SER A 126 8.45 32.31 -3.14
C SER A 126 7.35 33.23 -2.64
N CYS A 127 6.89 33.05 -1.39
CA CYS A 127 5.90 33.95 -0.79
C CYS A 127 6.48 35.32 -0.54
N SER A 128 5.73 36.36 -0.92
CA SER A 128 6.09 37.75 -0.58
C SER A 128 5.92 38.01 0.92
N GLN A 129 6.57 39.02 1.46
CA GLN A 129 6.42 39.39 2.89
C GLN A 129 4.99 39.78 3.27
N GLN A 130 4.12 40.04 2.29
CA GLN A 130 2.72 40.37 2.50
C GLN A 130 1.78 39.16 2.49
N GLU A 131 2.25 38.00 2.04
CA GLU A 131 1.51 36.74 2.02
C GLU A 131 1.78 35.95 3.29
N VAL A 132 0.76 35.66 4.04
CA VAL A 132 0.86 34.84 5.26
C VAL A 132 0.62 33.39 4.87
N ALA A 133 1.64 32.56 5.07
CA ALA A 133 1.51 31.12 4.90
C ALA A 133 0.87 30.50 6.16
N TYR A 134 -0.23 29.76 5.97
CA TYR A 134 -0.86 29.00 7.02
C TYR A 134 -0.54 27.52 6.86
N ASN A 135 -0.18 26.88 7.96
CA ASN A 135 0.01 25.44 8.05
C ASN A 135 -1.04 24.86 8.98
N LEU A 136 -1.84 23.91 8.48
CA LEU A 136 -2.79 23.13 9.27
C LEU A 136 -2.23 21.72 9.44
N SER A 137 -1.94 21.34 10.69
CA SER A 137 -1.60 19.97 11.06
C SER A 137 -2.81 19.32 11.71
N MET A 138 -3.22 18.16 11.20
CA MET A 138 -4.29 17.34 11.75
C MET A 138 -3.70 16.02 12.25
N ASP A 139 -3.99 15.67 13.50
CA ASP A 139 -3.65 14.39 14.13
C ASP A 139 -4.75 13.34 13.88
#